data_846e89c6892207ddbe9a66b2f6e7725d
#
_entry.id   846e89c6892207ddbe9a66b2f6e7725d
#
_cell.length_a   1.000
_cell.length_b   1.000
_cell.length_c   1.000
_cell.angle_alpha   90.00
_cell.angle_beta   90.00
_cell.angle_gamma   90.00
#
_symmetry.space_group_name_H-M   'P 1'
#
loop_
_entity.id
_entity.type
_entity.pdbx_description
1 polymer ?
#
loop_
_entity_poly.entity_id
_entity_poly.type
_entity_poly.pdbx_seq_one_letter_code
_entity_poly.pdbx_strand_id
1 'polypeptide(L)'
;MTTEAYIRDPRFEVIGVSVKVNDHDTDWYSGDNPSRFLRSIDYSNKAILAHNTAFDGAILGWHFNIQPKLWLDTLSMARPKHQMTVGGSLKVLSDHYGLGQKGNEVINAMGKRREDFTAEDMNRYADYCVQDVELTYKLFKKLAKGF
;
A
#
# COMPACT_ATOMS: atom_id res chain seq x y z
N MET A 1 2.88 -15.65 13.01
CA MET A 1 1.72 -14.77 13.29
C MET A 1 0.94 -14.56 11.99
N THR A 2 -0.37 -14.71 12.03
CA THR A 2 -1.22 -14.46 10.86
C THR A 2 -1.35 -12.95 10.62
N THR A 3 -1.73 -12.59 9.39
CA THR A 3 -2.03 -11.19 9.04
C THR A 3 -3.07 -10.59 9.98
N GLU A 4 -4.16 -11.35 10.25
CA GLU A 4 -5.19 -10.90 11.16
C GLU A 4 -4.65 -10.64 12.57
N ALA A 5 -3.90 -11.59 13.12
CA ALA A 5 -3.33 -11.44 14.46
C ALA A 5 -2.39 -10.25 14.55
N TYR A 6 -1.60 -10.02 13.51
CA TYR A 6 -0.68 -8.88 13.45
C TYR A 6 -1.42 -7.54 13.44
N ILE A 7 -2.42 -7.41 12.57
CA ILE A 7 -3.16 -6.15 12.43
C ILE A 7 -4.06 -5.87 13.63
N ARG A 8 -4.62 -6.91 14.26
CA ARG A 8 -5.50 -6.77 15.42
C ARG A 8 -4.77 -6.69 16.74
N ASP A 9 -3.45 -6.89 16.76
CA ASP A 9 -2.65 -6.79 17.98
C ASP A 9 -2.76 -5.36 18.54
N PRO A 10 -3.01 -5.19 19.86
CA PRO A 10 -3.11 -3.85 20.47
C PRO A 10 -1.87 -2.99 20.28
N ARG A 11 -0.71 -3.59 19.99
CA ARG A 11 0.54 -2.88 19.73
C ARG A 11 0.65 -2.38 18.29
N PHE A 12 -0.24 -2.86 17.39
CA PHE A 12 -0.22 -2.43 16.00
C PHE A 12 -0.56 -0.95 15.88
N GLU A 13 0.22 -0.23 15.12
CA GLU A 13 0.02 1.20 14.87
C GLU A 13 0.18 1.49 13.37
N VAL A 14 -0.76 2.23 12.81
CA VAL A 14 -0.63 2.77 11.45
C VAL A 14 0.22 4.03 11.55
N ILE A 15 1.46 3.95 11.07
CA ILE A 15 2.41 5.06 11.12
C ILE A 15 1.97 6.17 10.19
N GLY A 16 1.51 5.82 9.00
CA GLY A 16 1.02 6.75 8.01
C GLY A 16 0.45 6.03 6.81
N VAL A 17 -0.05 6.80 5.86
CA VAL A 17 -0.61 6.27 4.62
C VAL A 17 -0.23 7.16 3.45
N SER A 18 0.14 6.53 2.33
CA SER A 18 0.35 7.21 1.05
C SER A 18 -0.86 6.97 0.17
N VAL A 19 -1.39 8.03 -0.42
CA VAL A 19 -2.62 7.96 -1.22
C VAL A 19 -2.43 8.70 -2.53
N LYS A 20 -2.83 8.06 -3.62
CA LYS A 20 -2.89 8.64 -4.95
C LYS A 20 -4.32 8.57 -5.44
N VAL A 21 -4.87 9.70 -5.85
CA VAL A 21 -6.21 9.77 -6.43
C VAL A 21 -6.07 9.98 -7.93
N ASN A 22 -6.43 8.96 -8.71
CA ASN A 22 -6.29 8.95 -10.17
C ASN A 22 -4.85 9.31 -10.59
N ASP A 23 -4.66 10.25 -11.49
CA ASP A 23 -3.34 10.66 -11.97
C ASP A 23 -2.73 11.82 -11.18
N HIS A 24 -3.33 12.19 -10.04
CA HIS A 24 -2.80 13.26 -9.20
C HIS A 24 -1.52 12.81 -8.48
N ASP A 25 -0.79 13.76 -7.92
CA ASP A 25 0.41 13.44 -7.14
C ASP A 25 0.05 12.60 -5.92
N THR A 26 0.99 11.76 -5.50
CA THR A 26 0.82 10.93 -4.31
C THR A 26 1.14 11.76 -3.07
N ASP A 27 0.24 11.74 -2.10
CA ASP A 27 0.38 12.44 -0.84
C ASP A 27 0.66 11.47 0.31
N TRP A 28 1.38 11.95 1.32
CA TRP A 28 1.69 11.21 2.53
C TRP A 28 0.99 11.84 3.73
N TYR A 29 0.33 11.01 4.53
CA TYR A 29 -0.36 11.44 5.74
C TYR A 29 0.15 10.65 6.94
N SER A 30 0.53 11.32 8.02
CA SER A 30 0.97 10.71 9.26
C SER A 30 0.33 11.39 10.48
N GLY A 31 0.59 10.84 11.67
CA GLY A 31 -0.04 11.35 12.90
C GLY A 31 -1.54 11.07 12.92
N ASP A 32 -2.34 12.09 13.19
CA ASP A 32 -3.81 12.00 13.18
C ASP A 32 -4.41 12.22 11.78
N ASN A 33 -3.59 12.65 10.82
CA ASN A 33 -4.03 13.03 9.48
C ASN A 33 -4.58 11.86 8.65
N PRO A 34 -4.04 10.61 8.73
CA PRO A 34 -4.59 9.50 7.97
C PRO A 34 -6.07 9.27 8.24
N SER A 35 -6.46 9.21 9.51
CA SER A 35 -7.86 8.98 9.87
C SER A 35 -8.76 10.10 9.37
N ARG A 36 -8.34 11.35 9.55
CA ARG A 36 -9.11 12.52 9.12
C ARG A 36 -9.29 12.54 7.60
N PHE A 37 -8.20 12.31 6.87
CA PHE A 37 -8.24 12.31 5.40
C PHE A 37 -9.09 11.15 4.88
N LEU A 38 -8.84 9.94 5.36
CA LEU A 38 -9.52 8.74 4.85
C LEU A 38 -11.03 8.79 5.12
N ARG A 39 -11.44 9.34 6.26
CA ARG A 39 -12.86 9.46 6.59
C ARG A 39 -13.58 10.58 5.85
N SER A 40 -12.84 11.48 5.22
CA SER A 40 -13.44 12.58 4.45
C SER A 40 -13.94 12.15 3.07
N ILE A 41 -13.63 10.93 2.63
CA ILE A 41 -13.92 10.43 1.28
C ILE A 41 -15.15 9.53 1.31
N ASP A 42 -16.05 9.70 0.33
CA ASP A 42 -17.15 8.77 0.09
C ASP A 42 -16.64 7.67 -0.86
N TYR A 43 -16.59 6.44 -0.34
CA TYR A 43 -16.05 5.30 -1.09
C TYR A 43 -17.11 4.50 -1.83
N SER A 44 -18.39 4.87 -1.71
CA SER A 44 -19.52 4.06 -2.23
C SER A 44 -19.46 3.86 -3.75
N ASN A 45 -18.81 4.75 -4.47
CA ASN A 45 -18.68 4.70 -5.93
C ASN A 45 -17.21 4.67 -6.39
N LYS A 46 -16.29 4.25 -5.50
CA LYS A 46 -14.85 4.29 -5.79
C LYS A 46 -14.24 2.90 -5.71
N ALA A 47 -13.16 2.72 -6.46
CA ALA A 47 -12.29 1.55 -6.36
C ALA A 47 -11.05 1.92 -5.57
N ILE A 48 -10.56 1.01 -4.74
CA ILE A 48 -9.28 1.15 -4.06
C ILE A 48 -8.30 0.15 -4.66
N LEU A 49 -7.15 0.65 -5.06
CA LEU A 49 -6.07 -0.13 -5.65
C LEU A 49 -4.94 -0.31 -4.65
N ALA A 50 -4.47 -1.53 -4.50
CA ALA A 50 -3.28 -1.83 -3.70
C ALA A 50 -2.59 -3.07 -4.25
N HIS A 51 -1.35 -3.29 -3.83
CA HIS A 51 -0.65 -4.53 -4.10
C HIS A 51 -0.78 -5.42 -2.86
N ASN A 52 -1.59 -6.45 -2.94
CA ASN A 52 -1.99 -7.33 -1.84
C ASN A 52 -3.06 -6.69 -0.94
N THR A 53 -4.29 -6.59 -1.48
CA THR A 53 -5.43 -6.02 -0.73
C THR A 53 -5.83 -6.85 0.49
N ALA A 54 -5.41 -8.11 0.59
CA ALA A 54 -5.64 -8.90 1.79
C ALA A 54 -4.98 -8.25 3.03
N PHE A 55 -3.87 -7.52 2.83
CA PHE A 55 -3.20 -6.80 3.91
C PHE A 55 -3.74 -5.38 4.06
N ASP A 56 -3.63 -4.57 3.01
CA ASP A 56 -4.06 -3.16 3.06
C ASP A 56 -5.57 -3.02 3.26
N GLY A 57 -6.34 -3.89 2.62
CA GLY A 57 -7.80 -3.88 2.79
C GLY A 57 -8.22 -4.23 4.21
N ALA A 58 -7.51 -5.14 4.86
CA ALA A 58 -7.77 -5.48 6.25
C ALA A 58 -7.51 -4.28 7.17
N ILE A 59 -6.40 -3.56 6.95
CA ILE A 59 -6.11 -2.35 7.73
C ILE A 59 -7.18 -1.29 7.51
N LEU A 60 -7.52 -1.00 6.27
CA LEU A 60 -8.53 0.02 5.94
C LEU A 60 -9.90 -0.35 6.48
N GLY A 61 -10.30 -1.62 6.38
CA GLY A 61 -11.59 -2.09 6.88
C GLY A 61 -11.65 -2.14 8.40
N TRP A 62 -10.63 -2.68 9.05
CA TRP A 62 -10.66 -2.92 10.50
C TRP A 62 -10.31 -1.68 11.33
N HIS A 63 -9.38 -0.84 10.87
CA HIS A 63 -8.96 0.35 11.61
C HIS A 63 -9.67 1.63 11.19
N PHE A 64 -10.13 1.71 9.94
CA PHE A 64 -10.77 2.91 9.40
C PHE A 64 -12.21 2.71 8.95
N ASN A 65 -12.71 1.49 9.00
CA ASN A 65 -14.08 1.13 8.59
C ASN A 65 -14.40 1.57 7.15
N ILE A 66 -13.46 1.32 6.24
CA ILE A 66 -13.58 1.71 4.84
C ILE A 66 -14.00 0.51 4.00
N GLN A 67 -15.07 0.69 3.19
CA GLN A 67 -15.52 -0.31 2.22
C GLN A 67 -15.78 0.37 0.89
N PRO A 68 -14.87 0.23 -0.09
CA PRO A 68 -15.09 0.77 -1.41
C PRO A 68 -16.08 -0.09 -2.20
N LYS A 69 -16.56 0.46 -3.32
CA LYS A 69 -17.37 -0.31 -4.26
C LYS A 69 -16.61 -1.51 -4.83
N LEU A 70 -15.31 -1.36 -5.03
CA LEU A 70 -14.46 -2.38 -5.66
C LEU A 70 -13.05 -2.30 -5.11
N TRP A 71 -12.46 -3.47 -4.86
CA TRP A 71 -11.03 -3.62 -4.58
C TRP A 71 -10.31 -4.06 -5.84
N LEU A 72 -9.22 -3.39 -6.18
CA LEU A 72 -8.32 -3.77 -7.26
C LEU A 72 -6.99 -4.19 -6.65
N ASP A 73 -6.52 -5.38 -7.00
CA ASP A 73 -5.33 -5.97 -6.39
C ASP A 73 -4.34 -6.37 -7.48
N THR A 74 -3.23 -5.64 -7.59
CA THR A 74 -2.20 -5.95 -8.58
C THR A 74 -1.52 -7.29 -8.33
N LEU A 75 -1.45 -7.76 -7.09
CA LEU A 75 -0.95 -9.10 -6.80
C LEU A 75 -1.86 -10.17 -7.43
N SER A 76 -3.17 -10.05 -7.23
CA SER A 76 -4.13 -10.98 -7.83
C SER A 76 -4.11 -10.92 -9.34
N MET A 77 -3.94 -9.73 -9.92
CA MET A 77 -3.84 -9.56 -11.37
C MET A 77 -2.56 -10.20 -11.94
N ALA A 78 -1.46 -10.14 -11.19
CA ALA A 78 -0.18 -10.66 -11.65
C ALA A 78 -0.06 -12.18 -11.54
N ARG A 79 -0.69 -12.79 -10.55
CA ARG A 79 -0.54 -14.22 -10.26
C ARG A 79 -0.79 -15.14 -11.45
N PRO A 80 -1.87 -15.02 -12.21
CA PRO A 80 -2.11 -15.92 -13.33
C PRO A 80 -1.00 -15.90 -14.37
N LYS A 81 -0.33 -14.77 -14.54
CA LYS A 81 0.67 -14.58 -15.59
C LYS A 81 2.10 -14.81 -15.10
N HIS A 82 2.41 -14.42 -13.86
CA HIS A 82 3.79 -14.30 -13.39
C HIS A 82 4.17 -15.18 -12.21
N GLN A 83 3.21 -15.77 -11.51
CA GLN A 83 3.49 -16.50 -10.25
C GLN A 83 4.55 -17.59 -10.42
N MET A 84 4.54 -18.30 -11.54
CA MET A 84 5.44 -19.43 -11.78
C MET A 84 6.80 -19.01 -12.35
N THR A 85 6.95 -17.78 -12.82
CA THR A 85 8.17 -17.33 -13.50
C THR A 85 8.83 -16.15 -12.78
N VAL A 86 8.12 -15.03 -12.69
CA VAL A 86 8.64 -13.79 -12.10
C VAL A 86 8.39 -13.74 -10.59
N GLY A 87 7.24 -14.22 -10.16
CA GLY A 87 6.76 -14.08 -8.81
C GLY A 87 5.76 -12.95 -8.66
N GLY A 88 5.24 -12.76 -7.45
CA GLY A 88 4.15 -11.83 -7.18
C GLY A 88 4.52 -10.57 -6.40
N SER A 89 5.75 -10.46 -5.87
CA SER A 89 6.10 -9.29 -5.07
C SER A 89 6.17 -8.03 -5.93
N LEU A 90 5.85 -6.88 -5.34
CA LEU A 90 5.92 -5.60 -6.06
C LEU A 90 7.33 -5.33 -6.56
N LYS A 91 8.35 -5.71 -5.79
CA LYS A 91 9.74 -5.53 -6.19
C LYS A 91 10.08 -6.28 -7.47
N VAL A 92 9.79 -7.58 -7.52
CA VAL A 92 10.15 -8.38 -8.70
C VAL A 92 9.33 -8.00 -9.93
N LEU A 93 8.06 -7.63 -9.75
CA LEU A 93 7.22 -7.19 -10.85
C LEU A 93 7.67 -5.83 -11.38
N SER A 94 8.04 -4.92 -10.50
CA SER A 94 8.57 -3.62 -10.90
C SER A 94 9.87 -3.75 -11.67
N ASP A 95 10.76 -4.64 -11.23
CA ASP A 95 12.01 -4.93 -11.95
C ASP A 95 11.74 -5.55 -13.32
N HIS A 96 10.81 -6.50 -13.37
CA HIS A 96 10.45 -7.19 -14.61
C HIS A 96 9.92 -6.22 -15.68
N TYR A 97 9.09 -5.27 -15.28
CA TYR A 97 8.49 -4.30 -16.19
C TYR A 97 9.29 -3.00 -16.33
N GLY A 98 10.40 -2.87 -15.61
CA GLY A 98 11.23 -1.65 -15.68
C GLY A 98 10.53 -0.41 -15.15
N LEU A 99 9.73 -0.54 -14.09
CA LEU A 99 8.91 0.56 -13.58
C LEU A 99 9.65 1.47 -12.60
N GLY A 100 10.73 0.99 -12.00
CA GLY A 100 11.51 1.68 -10.99
C GLY A 100 11.97 0.73 -9.91
N GLN A 101 12.69 1.24 -8.92
CA GLN A 101 13.22 0.43 -7.83
C GLN A 101 12.42 0.62 -6.54
N LYS A 102 12.11 -0.51 -5.89
CA LYS A 102 11.48 -0.51 -4.58
C LYS A 102 12.56 -0.48 -3.51
N GLY A 103 12.41 0.42 -2.51
CA GLY A 103 13.34 0.52 -1.39
C GLY A 103 13.19 -0.62 -0.39
N ASN A 104 13.98 -0.56 0.69
CA ASN A 104 14.03 -1.58 1.74
C ASN A 104 13.55 -1.05 3.10
N GLU A 105 13.07 0.18 3.18
CA GLU A 105 12.74 0.86 4.45
C GLU A 105 11.65 0.15 5.25
N VAL A 106 10.80 -0.65 4.58
CA VAL A 106 9.76 -1.42 5.28
C VAL A 106 10.37 -2.42 6.26
N ILE A 107 11.52 -3.00 5.93
CA ILE A 107 12.23 -3.93 6.82
C ILE A 107 12.67 -3.22 8.09
N ASN A 108 13.18 -1.99 7.95
CA ASN A 108 13.64 -1.18 9.07
C ASN A 108 12.49 -0.64 9.92
N ALA A 109 11.29 -0.51 9.34
CA ALA A 109 10.11 -0.03 10.05
C ALA A 109 9.37 -1.14 10.80
N MET A 110 9.67 -2.41 10.50
CA MET A 110 8.95 -3.54 11.05
C MET A 110 9.07 -3.59 12.56
N GLY A 111 7.92 -3.63 13.26
CA GLY A 111 7.88 -3.66 14.71
C GLY A 111 8.08 -2.30 15.38
N LYS A 112 8.34 -1.23 14.61
CA LYS A 112 8.49 0.11 15.16
C LYS A 112 7.15 0.82 15.27
N ARG A 113 7.04 1.69 16.29
CA ARG A 113 5.92 2.60 16.45
C ARG A 113 6.37 3.99 15.99
N ARG A 114 5.40 4.92 15.81
CA ARG A 114 5.69 6.28 15.38
C ARG A 114 6.74 6.97 16.28
N GLU A 115 6.66 6.73 17.59
CA GLU A 115 7.58 7.31 18.57
C GLU A 115 9.03 6.84 18.43
N ASP A 116 9.24 5.70 17.75
CA ASP A 116 10.58 5.14 17.54
C ASP A 116 11.27 5.74 16.31
N PHE A 117 10.58 6.58 15.54
CA PHE A 117 11.11 7.19 14.34
C PHE A 117 11.73 8.53 14.61
N THR A 118 12.95 8.76 14.10
CA THR A 118 13.51 10.11 13.98
C THR A 118 12.81 10.84 12.83
N ALA A 119 13.00 12.17 12.74
CA ALA A 119 12.46 12.94 11.61
C ALA A 119 13.01 12.43 10.28
N GLU A 120 14.31 12.09 10.23
CA GLU A 120 14.94 11.53 9.05
C GLU A 120 14.37 10.17 8.68
N ASP A 121 14.19 9.28 9.66
CA ASP A 121 13.59 7.96 9.45
C ASP A 121 12.18 8.08 8.90
N MET A 122 11.39 9.02 9.43
CA MET A 122 10.02 9.24 8.97
C MET A 122 10.00 9.74 7.53
N ASN A 123 10.92 10.64 7.14
CA ASN A 123 11.00 11.12 5.78
C ASN A 123 11.37 10.00 4.80
N ARG A 124 12.32 9.15 5.16
CA ARG A 124 12.70 8.00 4.32
C ARG A 124 11.56 6.99 4.19
N TYR A 125 10.86 6.75 5.29
CA TYR A 125 9.71 5.83 5.27
C TYR A 125 8.57 6.39 4.42
N ALA A 126 8.32 7.70 4.51
CA ALA A 126 7.31 8.37 3.67
C ALA A 126 7.66 8.24 2.19
N ASP A 127 8.92 8.49 1.83
CA ASP A 127 9.38 8.35 0.44
C ASP A 127 9.22 6.92 -0.05
N TYR A 128 9.53 5.94 0.79
CA TYR A 128 9.33 4.53 0.48
C TYR A 128 7.86 4.22 0.20
N CYS A 129 6.95 4.69 1.05
CA CYS A 129 5.52 4.44 0.88
C CYS A 129 4.96 5.15 -0.36
N VAL A 130 5.40 6.37 -0.65
CA VAL A 130 5.02 7.10 -1.86
C VAL A 130 5.48 6.33 -3.10
N GLN A 131 6.72 5.84 -3.08
CA GLN A 131 7.26 5.06 -4.20
C GLN A 131 6.48 3.77 -4.42
N ASP A 132 6.07 3.08 -3.34
CA ASP A 132 5.24 1.88 -3.44
C ASP A 132 3.91 2.17 -4.16
N VAL A 133 3.26 3.27 -3.83
CA VAL A 133 2.00 3.67 -4.47
C VAL A 133 2.23 3.97 -5.95
N GLU A 134 3.28 4.70 -6.28
CA GLU A 134 3.60 5.01 -7.68
C GLU A 134 3.90 3.75 -8.49
N LEU A 135 4.68 2.81 -7.93
CA LEU A 135 4.98 1.55 -8.59
C LEU A 135 3.72 0.70 -8.77
N THR A 136 2.86 0.65 -7.76
CA THR A 136 1.60 -0.10 -7.84
C THR A 136 0.70 0.44 -8.95
N TYR A 137 0.60 1.75 -9.08
CA TYR A 137 -0.20 2.37 -10.13
C TYR A 137 0.37 2.08 -11.53
N LYS A 138 1.69 2.20 -11.69
CA LYS A 138 2.35 1.86 -12.96
C LYS A 138 2.15 0.39 -13.30
N LEU A 139 2.27 -0.48 -12.31
CA LEU A 139 2.06 -1.93 -12.49
C LEU A 139 0.62 -2.22 -12.92
N PHE A 140 -0.36 -1.57 -12.26
CA PHE A 140 -1.76 -1.72 -12.63
C PHE A 140 -1.99 -1.39 -14.10
N LYS A 141 -1.43 -0.28 -14.58
CA LYS A 141 -1.57 0.12 -15.98
C LYS A 141 -0.97 -0.93 -16.93
N LYS A 142 0.15 -1.54 -16.55
CA LYS A 142 0.78 -2.60 -17.36
C LYS A 142 -0.06 -3.87 -17.37
N LEU A 143 -0.51 -4.31 -16.21
CA LEU A 143 -1.29 -5.55 -16.09
C LEU A 143 -2.67 -5.41 -16.74
N ALA A 144 -3.31 -4.25 -16.60
CA ALA A 144 -4.65 -4.02 -17.16
C ALA A 144 -4.69 -4.14 -18.67
N LYS A 145 -3.58 -3.88 -19.37
CA LYS A 145 -3.48 -4.03 -20.82
C LYS A 145 -3.60 -5.49 -21.27
N GLY A 146 -3.39 -6.44 -20.39
CA GLY A 146 -3.47 -7.87 -20.68
C GLY A 146 -4.83 -8.49 -20.38
N PHE A 147 -5.80 -7.69 -19.95
CA PHE A 147 -7.14 -8.18 -19.59
C PHE A 147 -8.21 -7.70 -20.54
#